data_dc9ed9bf2e799b0bc44d8639481eebba
#
_entry.id   dc9ed9bf2e799b0bc44d8639481eebba
#
_cell.length_a   1.000
_cell.length_b   1.000
_cell.length_c   1.000
_cell.angle_alpha   90.00
_cell.angle_beta   90.00
_cell.angle_gamma   90.00
#
_symmetry.space_group_name_H-M   'P 1'
#
loop_
_entity.id
_entity.type
_entity.pdbx_description
1 polymer ?
#
loop_
_entity_poly.entity_id
_entity_poly.type
_entity_poly.pdbx_seq_one_letter_code
_entity_poly.pdbx_strand_id
1 'polypeptide(L)' 'MIKAIAIDDEPPALKIIETFCSQSENIQLEKTFSKPNDALKYINNYPVDLIFLDIQMPSISGIDFY' A
#
# COMPACT_ATOMS: atom_id res chain seq x y z
N MET A 1 7.53 9.05 12.98
CA MET A 1 7.51 7.81 12.19
C MET A 1 6.53 7.96 11.03
N ILE A 2 6.91 7.47 9.87
CA ILE A 2 6.08 7.57 8.66
C ILE A 2 5.00 6.49 8.72
N LYS A 3 3.75 6.90 8.70
CA LYS A 3 2.63 5.96 8.71
C LYS A 3 2.30 5.58 7.28
N ALA A 4 2.37 4.28 6.99
CA ALA A 4 2.18 3.75 5.64
C ALA A 4 1.07 2.73 5.57
N ILE A 5 0.47 2.62 4.40
CA ILE A 5 -0.43 1.52 4.07
C ILE A 5 0.02 0.93 2.75
N ALA A 6 -0.42 -0.29 2.48
CA ALA A 6 -0.10 -0.98 1.23
C ALA A 6 -1.37 -1.48 0.57
N ILE A 7 -1.43 -1.36 -0.75
CA ILE A 7 -2.56 -1.80 -1.55
C ILE A 7 -2.04 -2.72 -2.65
N ASP A 8 -2.47 -3.98 -2.62
CA ASP A 8 -2.08 -4.96 -3.63
C ASP A 8 -3.07 -6.11 -3.60
N ASP A 9 -3.47 -6.59 -4.76
CA ASP A 9 -4.41 -7.70 -4.85
C ASP A 9 -3.72 -9.07 -4.75
N GLU A 10 -2.39 -9.07 -4.64
CA GLU A 10 -1.63 -10.32 -4.49
C GLU A 10 -1.01 -10.41 -3.10
N PRO A 11 -1.45 -11.36 -2.27
CA PRO A 11 -0.92 -11.52 -0.91
C PRO A 11 0.60 -11.63 -0.82
N PRO A 12 1.30 -12.35 -1.72
CA PRO A 12 2.76 -12.42 -1.66
C PRO A 12 3.43 -11.06 -1.76
N ALA A 13 2.89 -10.15 -2.57
CA ALA A 13 3.45 -8.81 -2.72
C ALA A 13 3.28 -8.01 -1.43
N LEU A 14 2.14 -8.13 -0.77
CA LEU A 14 1.92 -7.47 0.52
C LEU A 14 2.91 -7.96 1.57
N LYS A 15 3.24 -9.24 1.53
CA LYS A 15 4.20 -9.82 2.48
C LYS A 15 5.58 -9.22 2.30
N ILE A 16 5.98 -8.98 1.07
CA ILE A 16 7.26 -8.34 0.76
C ILE A 16 7.30 -6.94 1.33
N ILE A 17 6.22 -6.19 1.16
CA ILE A 17 6.12 -4.83 1.69
C ILE A 17 6.15 -4.84 3.22
N GLU A 18 5.45 -5.78 3.84
CA GLU A 18 5.48 -5.93 5.30
C GLU A 18 6.90 -6.17 5.80
N THR A 19 7.63 -7.06 5.12
CA THR A 19 9.01 -7.35 5.50
C THR A 19 9.90 -6.13 5.35
N PHE A 20 9.75 -5.42 4.25
CA PHE A 20 10.52 -4.20 4.01
C PHE A 20 10.27 -3.18 5.12
N CYS A 21 9.02 -2.95 5.46
CA CYS A 21 8.66 -1.97 6.49
C CYS A 21 9.14 -2.39 7.87
N SER A 22 9.13 -3.70 8.16
CA SER A 22 9.58 -4.20 9.45
C SER A 22 11.08 -3.97 9.65
N GLN A 23 11.84 -3.86 8.57
CA GLN A 23 13.28 -3.62 8.63
C GLN A 23 13.61 -2.13 8.65
N SER A 24 12.63 -1.27 8.46
CA SER A 24 12.83 0.17 8.47
C SER A 24 12.49 0.74 9.85
N GLU A 25 13.36 1.58 10.37
CA GLU A 25 13.12 2.23 11.65
C GLU A 25 12.19 3.43 11.53
N ASN A 26 11.98 3.92 10.30
CA ASN A 26 11.25 5.16 10.07
C ASN A 26 9.86 4.95 9.49
N ILE A 27 9.55 3.75 9.03
CA ILE A 27 8.27 3.47 8.38
C ILE A 27 7.50 2.46 9.22
N GLN A 28 6.25 2.81 9.51
CA GLN A 28 5.34 1.90 10.21
C GLN A 28 4.20 1.56 9.28
N LEU A 29 4.10 0.28 8.90
CA LEU A 29 3.01 -0.19 8.07
C LEU A 29 1.78 -0.40 8.95
N GLU A 30 0.79 0.49 8.80
CA GLU A 30 -0.40 0.46 9.65
C GLU A 30 -1.38 -0.60 9.21
N LYS A 31 -1.55 -0.78 7.91
CA LYS A 31 -2.53 -1.71 7.40
C LYS A 31 -2.26 -2.04 5.94
N THR A 32 -2.77 -3.20 5.50
CA THR A 32 -2.70 -3.63 4.10
C THR A 32 -4.11 -3.84 3.56
N PHE A 33 -4.28 -3.61 2.26
CA PHE A 33 -5.58 -3.73 1.60
C PHE A 33 -5.41 -4.47 0.29
N SER A 34 -6.41 -5.25 -0.06
CA SER A 34 -6.46 -5.90 -1.37
C SER A 34 -7.28 -5.11 -2.38
N LYS A 35 -8.03 -4.11 -1.92
CA LYS A 35 -8.89 -3.31 -2.78
C LYS A 35 -8.66 -1.82 -2.53
N PRO A 36 -8.51 -1.03 -3.61
CA PRO A 36 -8.30 0.41 -3.47
C PRO A 36 -9.43 1.13 -2.70
N ASN A 37 -10.68 0.70 -2.88
CA ASN A 37 -11.80 1.35 -2.22
C ASN A 37 -11.71 1.24 -0.70
N ASP A 38 -11.25 0.10 -0.19
CA ASP A 38 -11.10 -0.07 1.25
C ASP A 38 -9.99 0.83 1.79
N ALA A 39 -8.93 1.00 1.02
CA ALA A 39 -7.85 1.89 1.39
C ALA A 39 -8.30 3.35 1.41
N LEU A 40 -9.12 3.76 0.45
CA LEU A 40 -9.65 5.11 0.42
C LEU A 40 -10.50 5.41 1.65
N LYS A 41 -11.32 4.46 2.07
CA LYS A 41 -12.09 4.61 3.30
C LYS A 41 -11.19 4.78 4.52
N TYR A 42 -10.13 4.02 4.56
CA TYR A 42 -9.17 4.12 5.66
C TYR A 42 -8.51 5.50 5.68
N ILE A 43 -8.07 5.98 4.53
CA ILE A 43 -7.40 7.27 4.42
C ILE A 43 -8.31 8.41 4.85
N ASN A 44 -9.60 8.31 4.57
CA ASN A 44 -10.57 9.33 4.97
C ASN A 44 -10.74 9.42 6.48
N ASN A 45 -10.40 8.38 7.21
CA ASN A 45 -10.61 8.32 8.65
C ASN A 45 -9.33 8.37 9.46
N TYR A 46 -8.19 8.07 8.85
CA TYR A 46 -6.91 7.98 9.55
C TYR A 46 -5.80 8.66 8.74
N PRO A 47 -4.88 9.34 9.41
CA PRO A 47 -3.77 9.98 8.70
C PRO A 47 -2.79 8.93 8.14
N VAL A 48 -2.39 9.12 6.89
CA VAL A 48 -1.43 8.25 6.21
C VAL A 48 -0.43 9.13 5.48
N ASP A 49 0.85 8.83 5.65
CA ASP A 49 1.93 9.60 5.05
C ASP A 49 2.45 9.00 3.75
N LEU A 50 2.30 7.67 3.59
CA LEU A 50 2.88 6.95 2.46
C LEU A 50 1.97 5.80 2.06
N ILE A 51 1.82 5.62 0.75
CA ILE A 51 1.02 4.53 0.19
C ILE A 51 1.90 3.71 -0.76
N PHE A 52 2.02 2.41 -0.48
CA PHE A 52 2.64 1.48 -1.42
C PHE A 52 1.54 0.96 -2.34
N LEU A 53 1.67 1.23 -3.62
CA LEU A 53 0.67 0.86 -4.61
C LEU A 53 1.32 0.04 -5.71
N ASP A 54 0.75 -1.14 -6.01
CA ASP A 54 1.22 -1.96 -7.12
C ASP A 54 0.65 -1.41 -8.42
N ILE A 55 1.52 -0.87 -9.25
CA ILE A 55 1.15 -0.31 -10.55
C ILE A 55 0.97 -1.39 -11.62
N GLN A 56 1.23 -2.65 -11.29
CA GLN A 56 1.06 -3.77 -12.20
C GLN A 56 -0.28 -4.47 -12.06
N MET A 57 -1.19 -3.88 -11.31
CA MET A 57 -2.55 -4.40 -11.20
C MET A 57 -3.20 -4.47 -12.58
N PRO A 58 -3.91 -5.56 -12.88
CA PRO A 58 -4.54 -5.70 -14.20
C PRO A 58 -5.50 -4.57 -14.56
N SER A 59 -6.14 -3.98 -13.59
CA SER A 59 -7.09 -2.89 -13.81
C SER A 59 -6.42 -1.55 -14.06
N ILE A 60 -5.12 -1.45 -13.77
CA ILE A 60 -4.35 -0.23 -13.94
C ILE A 60 -3.05 -0.60 -14.63
N SER A 61 -2.94 -0.29 -15.89
CA SER A 61 -1.69 -0.50 -16.62
C SER A 61 -0.78 0.69 -16.39
N GLY A 62 0.49 0.42 -16.09
CA GLY A 62 1.48 1.47 -15.96
C GLY A 62 1.62 2.28 -17.23
N ILE A 63 1.34 1.68 -18.37
CA ILE A 63 1.40 2.34 -19.67
C ILE A 63 0.32 3.40 -19.79
N ASP A 64 -0.81 3.18 -19.18
CA ASP A 64 -1.96 4.09 -19.29
C ASP A 64 -1.73 5.42 -18.59
N PHE A 65 -0.70 5.50 -17.76
CA PHE A 65 -0.35 6.74 -17.08
C PHE A 65 0.59 7.62 -17.89
N TYR A 66 1.05 7.11 -19.00
CA TYR A 66 1.97 7.82 -19.87
C TYR A 66 1.38 8.00 -21.24
#